data_8a06aa049f566b8152bacf5fac8b5339
#
_entry.id   8a06aa049f566b8152bacf5fac8b5339
#
_cell.length_a   1.000
_cell.length_b   1.000
_cell.length_c   1.000
_cell.angle_alpha   90.00
_cell.angle_beta   90.00
_cell.angle_gamma   90.00
#
_symmetry.space_group_name_H-M   'P 1'
#
loop_
_entity.id
_entity.type
_entity.pdbx_description
1 polymer ?
#
loop_
_entity_poly.entity_id
_entity_poly.type
_entity_poly.pdbx_seq_one_letter_code
_entity_poly.pdbx_strand_id
1 'polypeptide(L)'
;MTATSEGYRQELLDALRRFVTAARQIAGVRRIGLLGSIVTTKPDPKDIDVLVVVADDADLAPLAMCARRLQGQAQSFNRGADVFLADERGTYIGRTCRWRECQPGVRRACDALHCGRRPYLHDDLDAITLNSTVVLSPPVTLWPIVARRGKLPADVEEVVAALTDAV
;
A
#
# COMPACT_ATOMS: atom_id res chain seq x y z
N MET A 1 -11.58 -25.97 6.66
CA MET A 1 -10.37 -26.16 5.81
C MET A 1 -9.36 -25.09 6.19
N THR A 2 -8.20 -25.48 6.67
CA THR A 2 -7.07 -24.55 6.86
C THR A 2 -6.48 -24.23 5.49
N ALA A 3 -6.54 -22.97 5.08
CA ALA A 3 -5.88 -22.54 3.87
C ALA A 3 -4.37 -22.81 3.98
N THR A 4 -3.77 -23.26 2.91
CA THR A 4 -2.32 -23.47 2.83
C THR A 4 -1.61 -22.10 2.75
N SER A 5 -0.32 -22.03 3.06
CA SER A 5 0.46 -20.79 2.94
C SER A 5 0.41 -20.17 1.54
N GLU A 6 0.33 -21.00 0.49
CA GLU A 6 0.12 -20.55 -0.89
C GLU A 6 -1.25 -19.90 -1.09
N GLY A 7 -2.29 -20.41 -0.44
CA GLY A 7 -3.63 -19.83 -0.49
C GLY A 7 -3.66 -18.40 0.10
N TYR A 8 -3.00 -18.17 1.23
CA TYR A 8 -2.93 -16.84 1.82
C TYR A 8 -2.17 -15.84 0.95
N ARG A 9 -1.08 -16.28 0.33
CA ARG A 9 -0.32 -15.45 -0.59
C ARG A 9 -1.18 -14.99 -1.78
N GLN A 10 -1.94 -15.90 -2.38
CA GLN A 10 -2.85 -15.56 -3.47
C GLN A 10 -3.94 -14.58 -3.04
N GLU A 11 -4.55 -14.79 -1.88
CA GLU A 11 -5.56 -13.88 -1.32
C GLU A 11 -5.00 -12.45 -1.07
N LEU A 12 -3.76 -12.37 -0.58
CA LEU A 12 -3.08 -11.09 -0.41
C LEU A 12 -2.84 -10.39 -1.75
N LEU A 13 -2.44 -11.12 -2.78
CA LEU A 13 -2.23 -10.58 -4.13
C LEU A 13 -3.55 -10.14 -4.77
N ASP A 14 -4.64 -10.84 -4.54
CA ASP A 14 -5.96 -10.44 -5.01
C ASP A 14 -6.45 -9.16 -4.30
N ALA A 15 -6.19 -9.05 -3.00
CA ALA A 15 -6.48 -7.83 -2.24
C ALA A 15 -5.64 -6.65 -2.75
N LEU A 16 -4.37 -6.87 -3.05
CA LEU A 16 -3.48 -5.88 -3.66
C LEU A 16 -4.02 -5.39 -5.00
N ARG A 17 -4.43 -6.31 -5.88
CA ARG A 17 -4.99 -5.97 -7.19
C ARG A 17 -6.21 -5.07 -7.07
N ARG A 18 -7.14 -5.40 -6.15
CA ARG A 18 -8.31 -4.55 -5.86
C ARG A 18 -7.90 -3.17 -5.36
N PHE A 19 -6.91 -3.12 -4.47
CA PHE A 19 -6.38 -1.85 -3.96
C PHE A 19 -5.81 -0.99 -5.08
N VAL A 20 -4.92 -1.52 -5.91
CA VAL A 20 -4.28 -0.77 -7.00
C VAL A 20 -5.32 -0.26 -7.99
N THR A 21 -6.30 -1.11 -8.36
CA THR A 21 -7.37 -0.73 -9.28
C THR A 21 -8.19 0.46 -8.76
N ALA A 22 -8.46 0.51 -7.46
CA ALA A 22 -9.17 1.62 -6.84
C ALA A 22 -8.26 2.84 -6.65
N ALA A 23 -7.06 2.65 -6.12
CA ALA A 23 -6.15 3.74 -5.76
C ALA A 23 -5.67 4.55 -6.96
N ARG A 24 -5.44 3.91 -8.11
CA ARG A 24 -5.01 4.60 -9.34
C ARG A 24 -6.04 5.58 -9.91
N GLN A 25 -7.30 5.48 -9.48
CA GLN A 25 -8.37 6.41 -9.88
C GLN A 25 -8.46 7.64 -8.99
N ILE A 26 -7.72 7.68 -7.88
CA ILE A 26 -7.78 8.77 -6.92
C ILE A 26 -6.95 9.96 -7.43
N ALA A 27 -7.57 11.14 -7.46
CA ALA A 27 -6.88 12.36 -7.82
C ALA A 27 -5.71 12.61 -6.85
N GLY A 28 -4.55 12.95 -7.40
CA GLY A 28 -3.34 13.18 -6.61
C GLY A 28 -2.48 11.94 -6.37
N VAL A 29 -2.95 10.73 -6.64
CA VAL A 29 -2.08 9.55 -6.69
C VAL A 29 -1.24 9.63 -7.97
N ARG A 30 0.09 9.51 -7.81
CA ARG A 30 1.05 9.68 -8.92
C ARG A 30 1.71 8.38 -9.32
N ARG A 31 1.97 7.50 -8.35
CA ARG A 31 2.64 6.24 -8.60
C ARG A 31 2.29 5.23 -7.50
N ILE A 32 2.24 3.96 -7.85
CA ILE A 32 2.02 2.86 -6.91
C ILE A 32 3.11 1.83 -7.13
N GLY A 33 3.80 1.47 -6.05
CA GLY A 33 4.83 0.44 -6.01
C GLY A 33 4.55 -0.61 -4.96
N LEU A 34 5.21 -1.75 -5.06
CA LEU A 34 5.11 -2.85 -4.13
C LEU A 34 6.48 -3.12 -3.51
N LEU A 35 6.48 -3.30 -2.21
CA LEU A 35 7.67 -3.51 -1.38
C LEU A 35 7.58 -4.83 -0.61
N GLY A 36 8.61 -5.11 0.17
CA GLY A 36 8.60 -6.13 1.20
C GLY A 36 8.68 -7.56 0.70
N SER A 37 8.33 -8.49 1.56
CA SER A 37 8.53 -9.91 1.30
C SER A 37 7.58 -10.51 0.25
N ILE A 38 6.49 -9.83 -0.06
CA ILE A 38 5.55 -10.28 -1.10
C ILE A 38 6.19 -10.29 -2.50
N VAL A 39 7.16 -9.43 -2.76
CA VAL A 39 7.89 -9.38 -4.04
C VAL A 39 9.00 -10.43 -4.14
N THR A 40 9.16 -11.25 -3.13
CA THR A 40 10.12 -12.36 -3.07
C THR A 40 9.41 -13.71 -3.18
N THR A 41 10.18 -14.78 -3.24
CA THR A 41 9.66 -16.15 -3.24
C THR A 41 9.27 -16.66 -1.85
N LYS A 42 9.23 -15.81 -0.83
CA LYS A 42 8.80 -16.19 0.52
C LYS A 42 7.38 -16.77 0.47
N PRO A 43 7.18 -18.04 0.87
CA PRO A 43 5.89 -18.71 0.67
C PRO A 43 4.78 -18.17 1.58
N ASP A 44 5.13 -17.63 2.74
CA ASP A 44 4.18 -17.11 3.73
C ASP A 44 4.53 -15.67 4.13
N PRO A 45 4.28 -14.68 3.26
CA PRO A 45 4.46 -13.28 3.63
C PRO A 45 3.45 -12.89 4.70
N LYS A 46 3.90 -12.15 5.72
CA LYS A 46 3.04 -11.71 6.83
C LYS A 46 2.28 -10.43 6.49
N ASP A 47 2.86 -9.60 5.64
CA ASP A 47 2.34 -8.28 5.34
C ASP A 47 2.41 -7.99 3.85
N ILE A 48 1.52 -7.12 3.39
CA ILE A 48 1.65 -6.42 2.12
C ILE A 48 2.10 -5.00 2.39
N ASP A 49 3.19 -4.59 1.78
CA ASP A 49 3.74 -3.25 1.86
C ASP A 49 3.60 -2.55 0.50
N VAL A 50 2.73 -1.55 0.45
CA VAL A 50 2.49 -0.76 -0.77
C VAL A 50 3.05 0.63 -0.58
N LEU A 51 3.73 1.14 -1.59
CA LEU A 51 4.19 2.52 -1.65
C LEU A 51 3.31 3.31 -2.60
N VAL A 52 2.74 4.42 -2.13
CA VAL A 52 1.97 5.34 -2.97
C VAL A 52 2.64 6.72 -2.94
N VAL A 53 3.03 7.19 -4.11
CA VAL A 53 3.51 8.56 -4.28
C VAL A 53 2.30 9.44 -4.56
N VAL A 54 2.18 10.51 -3.78
CA VAL A 54 1.05 11.43 -3.84
C VAL A 54 1.50 12.86 -4.08
N ALA A 55 0.65 13.65 -4.72
CA ALA A 55 0.86 15.10 -4.82
C ALA A 55 0.77 15.76 -3.44
N ASP A 56 1.48 16.87 -3.26
CA ASP A 56 1.54 17.58 -1.98
C ASP A 56 0.17 18.06 -1.49
N ASP A 57 -0.74 18.37 -2.41
CA ASP A 57 -2.10 18.83 -2.16
C ASP A 57 -3.18 17.75 -2.25
N ALA A 58 -2.80 16.48 -2.42
CA ALA A 58 -3.76 15.38 -2.55
C ALA A 58 -4.62 15.24 -1.30
N ASP A 59 -5.93 15.06 -1.51
CA ASP A 59 -6.83 14.61 -0.44
C ASP A 59 -6.55 13.12 -0.16
N LEU A 60 -6.09 12.83 1.05
CA LEU A 60 -5.74 11.47 1.44
C LEU A 60 -6.94 10.64 1.92
N ALA A 61 -8.11 11.24 2.11
CA ALA A 61 -9.28 10.52 2.61
C ALA A 61 -9.69 9.33 1.73
N PRO A 62 -9.83 9.46 0.40
CA PRO A 62 -10.15 8.32 -0.45
C PRO A 62 -9.09 7.22 -0.40
N LEU A 63 -7.81 7.61 -0.37
CA LEU A 63 -6.69 6.66 -0.30
C LEU A 63 -6.68 5.92 1.03
N ALA A 64 -6.92 6.60 2.14
CA ALA A 64 -7.03 5.99 3.47
C ALA A 64 -8.17 4.96 3.53
N MET A 65 -9.30 5.24 2.86
CA MET A 65 -10.40 4.29 2.76
C MET A 65 -10.03 3.04 1.97
N CYS A 66 -9.31 3.20 0.85
CA CYS A 66 -8.78 2.06 0.08
C CYS A 66 -7.78 1.25 0.92
N ALA A 67 -6.89 1.92 1.64
CA ALA A 67 -5.90 1.28 2.51
C ALA A 67 -6.57 0.48 3.64
N ARG A 68 -7.62 1.01 4.26
CA ARG A 68 -8.38 0.31 5.31
C ARG A 68 -9.07 -0.94 4.79
N ARG A 69 -9.58 -0.92 3.55
CA ARG A 69 -10.13 -2.12 2.91
C ARG A 69 -9.06 -3.18 2.69
N LEU A 70 -7.90 -2.78 2.19
CA LEU A 70 -6.75 -3.68 2.03
C LEU A 70 -6.34 -4.30 3.37
N GLN A 71 -6.21 -3.47 4.40
CA GLN A 71 -5.86 -3.89 5.77
C GLN A 71 -6.90 -4.86 6.33
N GLY A 72 -8.18 -4.58 6.17
CA GLY A 72 -9.27 -5.45 6.62
C GLY A 72 -9.28 -6.80 5.91
N GLN A 73 -9.02 -6.81 4.61
CA GLN A 73 -8.90 -8.05 3.85
C GLN A 73 -7.69 -8.89 4.30
N ALA A 74 -6.52 -8.28 4.46
CA ALA A 74 -5.34 -8.96 4.98
C ALA A 74 -5.57 -9.51 6.39
N GLN A 75 -6.22 -8.73 7.25
CA GLN A 75 -6.51 -9.12 8.63
C GLN A 75 -7.48 -10.31 8.71
N SER A 76 -8.38 -10.49 7.74
CA SER A 76 -9.26 -11.67 7.69
C SER A 76 -8.49 -13.00 7.55
N PHE A 77 -7.24 -12.94 7.09
CA PHE A 77 -6.30 -14.06 6.98
C PHE A 77 -5.20 -14.02 8.05
N ASN A 78 -5.37 -13.20 9.07
CA ASN A 78 -4.36 -12.94 10.10
C ASN A 78 -3.02 -12.44 9.49
N ARG A 79 -3.11 -11.54 8.51
CA ARG A 79 -1.99 -10.86 7.85
C ARG A 79 -2.16 -9.35 7.97
N GLY A 80 -1.08 -8.63 7.75
CA GLY A 80 -1.05 -7.17 7.76
C GLY A 80 -0.99 -6.54 6.38
N ALA A 81 -1.24 -5.24 6.34
CA ALA A 81 -0.99 -4.42 5.17
C ALA A 81 -0.65 -3.01 5.61
N ASP A 82 0.38 -2.44 5.01
CA ASP A 82 0.77 -1.05 5.19
C ASP A 82 0.81 -0.31 3.85
N VAL A 83 0.27 0.91 3.85
CA VAL A 83 0.34 1.80 2.71
C VAL A 83 1.22 2.99 3.10
N PHE A 84 2.46 2.92 2.65
CA PHE A 84 3.47 3.97 2.83
C PHE A 84 3.26 5.07 1.81
N LEU A 85 3.46 6.31 2.25
CA LEU A 85 3.28 7.49 1.43
C LEU A 85 4.60 8.23 1.23
N ALA A 86 4.79 8.72 0.02
CA ALA A 86 5.91 9.57 -0.32
C ALA A 86 5.47 10.72 -1.22
N ASP A 87 6.24 11.79 -1.25
CA ASP A 87 6.04 12.90 -2.18
C ASP A 87 6.69 12.62 -3.55
N GLU A 88 6.44 13.49 -4.50
CA GLU A 88 6.97 13.37 -5.87
C GLU A 88 8.50 13.58 -5.93
N ARG A 89 9.12 14.12 -4.89
CA ARG A 89 10.58 14.30 -4.78
C ARG A 89 11.30 13.06 -4.28
N GLY A 90 10.55 12.03 -3.86
CA GLY A 90 11.11 10.80 -3.33
C GLY A 90 11.32 10.81 -1.81
N THR A 91 10.66 11.70 -1.09
CA THR A 91 10.72 11.78 0.36
C THR A 91 9.58 10.99 0.99
N TYR A 92 9.91 10.05 1.88
CA TYR A 92 8.92 9.36 2.70
C TYR A 92 8.25 10.35 3.64
N ILE A 93 6.92 10.34 3.70
CA ILE A 93 6.14 11.29 4.50
C ILE A 93 5.31 10.66 5.60
N GLY A 94 5.25 9.35 5.67
CA GLY A 94 4.44 8.60 6.63
C GLY A 94 3.60 7.53 5.93
N ARG A 95 2.58 7.04 6.59
CA ARG A 95 1.65 6.03 6.04
C ARG A 95 0.19 6.46 6.24
N THR A 96 -0.72 5.81 5.55
CA THR A 96 -2.15 6.02 5.82
C THR A 96 -2.49 5.58 7.25
N CYS A 97 -3.35 6.33 7.92
CA CYS A 97 -3.79 5.95 9.26
C CYS A 97 -4.61 4.66 9.22
N ARG A 98 -4.41 3.81 10.22
CA ARG A 98 -5.17 2.57 10.39
C ARG A 98 -6.47 2.83 11.14
N TRP A 99 -7.46 1.96 10.92
CA TRP A 99 -8.73 2.01 11.63
C TRP A 99 -8.56 2.06 13.16
N ARG A 100 -7.69 1.22 13.72
CA ARG A 100 -7.44 1.18 15.17
C ARG A 100 -6.84 2.47 15.72
N GLU A 101 -5.99 3.13 14.96
CA GLU A 101 -5.37 4.39 15.32
C GLU A 101 -6.37 5.54 15.25
N CYS A 102 -7.28 5.50 14.30
CA CYS A 102 -8.26 6.54 14.08
C CYS A 102 -9.41 6.53 15.11
N GLN A 103 -9.67 5.40 15.75
CA GLN A 103 -10.76 5.23 16.71
C GLN A 103 -12.10 5.83 16.25
N PRO A 104 -12.66 5.38 15.12
CA PRO A 104 -13.80 6.05 14.48
C PRO A 104 -15.10 6.01 15.30
N GLY A 105 -15.19 5.16 16.32
CA GLY A 105 -16.28 5.18 17.30
C GLY A 105 -16.27 6.43 18.18
N VAL A 106 -15.09 7.06 18.34
CA VAL A 106 -14.88 8.27 19.14
C VAL A 106 -14.73 9.48 18.23
N ARG A 107 -14.06 9.32 17.08
CA ARG A 107 -13.78 10.39 16.12
C ARG A 107 -14.56 10.20 14.84
N ARG A 108 -15.46 11.11 14.53
CA ARG A 108 -16.26 11.07 13.31
C ARG A 108 -15.52 11.61 12.09
N ALA A 109 -14.52 12.47 12.31
CA ALA A 109 -13.71 13.06 11.26
C ALA A 109 -12.24 13.10 11.70
N CYS A 110 -11.34 13.11 10.72
CA CYS A 110 -9.92 13.30 10.97
C CYS A 110 -9.63 14.75 11.34
N ASP A 111 -9.03 14.97 12.51
CA ASP A 111 -8.62 16.30 12.98
C ASP A 111 -7.11 16.58 12.78
N ALA A 112 -6.37 15.63 12.27
CA ALA A 112 -4.92 15.64 12.06
C ALA A 112 -4.07 15.75 13.33
N LEU A 113 -4.63 16.14 14.47
CA LEU A 113 -3.85 16.35 15.71
C LEU A 113 -3.31 15.02 16.27
N HIS A 114 -4.05 13.95 16.13
CA HIS A 114 -3.63 12.61 16.61
C HIS A 114 -2.90 11.79 15.53
N CYS A 115 -2.96 12.19 14.27
CA CYS A 115 -2.38 11.46 13.13
C CYS A 115 -1.08 12.07 12.61
N GLY A 116 -0.77 13.32 12.96
CA GLY A 116 0.41 14.03 12.49
C GLY A 116 0.10 15.29 11.69
N ARG A 117 0.91 15.58 10.65
CA ARG A 117 0.93 16.88 9.96
C ARG A 117 -0.28 17.16 9.06
N ARG A 118 -0.99 16.15 8.63
CA ARG A 118 -2.15 16.33 7.73
C ARG A 118 -3.18 15.22 7.92
N PRO A 119 -4.45 15.48 7.56
CA PRO A 119 -5.52 14.50 7.72
C PRO A 119 -5.22 13.17 7.03
N TYR A 120 -5.53 12.06 7.71
CA TYR A 120 -5.34 10.69 7.26
C TYR A 120 -3.88 10.25 7.06
N LEU A 121 -2.93 11.10 7.35
CA LEU A 121 -1.50 10.78 7.38
C LEU A 121 -1.07 10.44 8.81
N HIS A 122 -0.58 9.23 9.02
CA HIS A 122 0.11 8.87 10.25
C HIS A 122 1.60 9.18 10.09
N ASP A 123 2.05 10.18 10.81
CA ASP A 123 3.44 10.62 10.80
C ASP A 123 4.25 9.74 11.75
N ASP A 124 4.88 8.71 11.23
CA ASP A 124 5.69 7.76 11.98
C ASP A 124 7.19 7.84 11.64
N LEU A 125 7.65 9.02 11.22
CA LEU A 125 9.02 9.24 10.73
C LEU A 125 10.10 8.88 11.74
N ASP A 126 9.78 8.91 13.04
CA ASP A 126 10.70 8.49 14.10
C ASP A 126 10.79 6.97 14.24
N ALA A 127 9.75 6.24 13.81
CA ALA A 127 9.66 4.80 13.94
C ALA A 127 10.03 4.07 12.64
N ILE A 128 9.60 4.60 11.50
CA ILE A 128 9.79 4.01 10.18
C ILE A 128 10.29 5.08 9.22
N THR A 129 11.23 4.71 8.38
CA THR A 129 11.63 5.54 7.26
C THR A 129 11.95 4.68 6.04
N LEU A 130 11.61 5.18 4.86
CA LEU A 130 12.04 4.61 3.59
C LEU A 130 13.06 5.54 2.96
N ASN A 131 14.21 5.01 2.55
CA ASN A 131 15.18 5.83 1.86
C ASN A 131 14.70 6.23 0.47
N SER A 132 15.22 7.33 -0.05
CA SER A 132 14.80 7.87 -1.35
C SER A 132 15.07 6.91 -2.52
N THR A 133 16.09 6.05 -2.42
CA THR A 133 16.37 5.04 -3.45
C THR A 133 15.21 4.07 -3.59
N VAL A 134 14.67 3.56 -2.48
CA VAL A 134 13.52 2.66 -2.49
C VAL A 134 12.27 3.39 -2.96
N VAL A 135 12.08 4.63 -2.54
CA VAL A 135 10.92 5.43 -2.96
C VAL A 135 10.95 5.71 -4.46
N LEU A 136 12.08 6.13 -4.99
CA LEU A 136 12.21 6.47 -6.41
C LEU A 136 12.23 5.23 -7.31
N SER A 137 12.76 4.12 -6.81
CA SER A 137 12.88 2.88 -7.57
C SER A 137 12.56 1.68 -6.69
N PRO A 138 11.26 1.44 -6.41
CA PRO A 138 10.84 0.26 -5.63
C PRO A 138 11.11 -1.04 -6.39
N PRO A 139 11.08 -2.20 -5.73
CA PRO A 139 11.26 -3.51 -6.39
C PRO A 139 10.37 -3.70 -7.61
N VAL A 140 9.12 -3.25 -7.53
CA VAL A 140 8.25 -3.16 -8.69
C VAL A 140 7.35 -1.92 -8.59
N THR A 141 7.23 -1.19 -9.70
CA THR A 141 6.22 -0.15 -9.89
C THR A 141 5.06 -0.77 -10.65
N LEU A 142 3.85 -0.66 -10.08
CA LEU A 142 2.63 -1.25 -10.63
C LEU A 142 1.85 -0.27 -11.50
N TRP A 143 1.99 1.03 -11.25
CA TRP A 143 1.26 2.08 -11.95
C TRP A 143 1.99 3.44 -11.80
N PRO A 144 1.94 4.36 -12.76
CA PRO A 144 1.27 4.27 -14.06
C PRO A 144 2.05 3.46 -15.09
N ILE A 145 3.37 3.41 -14.96
CA ILE A 145 4.26 2.66 -15.86
C ILE A 145 4.89 1.53 -15.06
N VAL A 146 4.65 0.30 -15.48
CA VAL A 146 5.25 -0.88 -14.85
C VAL A 146 6.77 -0.85 -15.01
N ALA A 147 7.48 -1.01 -13.91
CA ALA A 147 8.93 -1.13 -13.90
C ALA A 147 9.37 -2.17 -12.85
N ARG A 148 10.39 -2.95 -13.16
CA ARG A 148 10.93 -4.01 -12.31
C ARG A 148 12.40 -3.75 -12.06
N ARG A 149 12.84 -3.90 -10.81
CA ARG A 149 14.27 -3.84 -10.47
C ARG A 149 14.97 -5.18 -10.55
N GLY A 150 14.22 -6.24 -10.67
CA GLY A 150 14.74 -7.60 -10.73
C GLY A 150 13.67 -8.60 -11.13
N LYS A 151 14.00 -9.88 -11.04
CA LYS A 151 13.04 -10.95 -11.32
C LYS A 151 11.99 -11.01 -10.21
N LEU A 152 10.73 -11.04 -10.60
CA LEU A 152 9.59 -11.20 -9.71
C LEU A 152 9.11 -12.65 -9.69
N PRO A 153 8.48 -13.10 -8.59
CA PRO A 153 7.74 -14.36 -8.58
C PRO A 153 6.64 -14.40 -9.63
N ALA A 154 6.31 -15.57 -10.13
CA ALA A 154 5.31 -15.75 -11.20
C ALA A 154 3.94 -15.19 -10.82
N ASP A 155 3.50 -15.39 -9.58
CA ASP A 155 2.23 -14.89 -9.08
C ASP A 155 2.17 -13.34 -9.00
N VAL A 156 3.28 -12.69 -8.69
CA VAL A 156 3.39 -11.24 -8.75
C VAL A 156 3.34 -10.75 -10.21
N GLU A 157 4.01 -11.44 -11.13
CA GLU A 157 3.93 -11.15 -12.57
C GLU A 157 2.50 -11.27 -13.10
N GLU A 158 1.73 -12.23 -12.64
CA GLU A 158 0.30 -12.37 -12.99
C GLU A 158 -0.51 -11.14 -12.55
N VAL A 159 -0.26 -10.63 -11.34
CA VAL A 159 -0.89 -9.38 -10.87
C VAL A 159 -0.50 -8.20 -11.75
N VAL A 160 0.77 -8.07 -12.09
CA VAL A 160 1.27 -7.02 -12.99
C VAL A 160 0.56 -7.09 -14.34
N ALA A 161 0.46 -8.29 -14.94
CA ALA A 161 -0.22 -8.49 -16.22
C ALA A 161 -1.71 -8.12 -16.12
N ALA A 162 -2.41 -8.57 -15.08
CA ALA A 162 -3.83 -8.27 -14.86
C ALA A 162 -4.09 -6.76 -14.70
N LEU A 163 -3.18 -6.04 -14.06
CA LEU A 163 -3.28 -4.57 -13.90
C LEU A 163 -2.99 -3.82 -15.20
N THR A 164 -2.14 -4.36 -16.05
CA THR A 164 -1.81 -3.78 -17.35
C THR A 164 -2.95 -3.96 -18.35
N ASP A 165 -3.57 -5.15 -18.38
CA ASP A 165 -4.66 -5.49 -19.31
C ASP A 165 -5.98 -4.76 -18.99
N ALA A 166 -6.11 -4.22 -17.78
CA ALA A 166 -7.31 -3.52 -17.30
C ALA A 166 -7.30 -2.00 -17.59
N VAL A 167 -6.44 -1.52 -18.50
CA VAL A 167 -6.31 -0.10 -18.90
C VAL A 167 -7.14 0.18 -20.17
#